data_fe8019c2b21f9fddda8edded094ecdfe
#
_entry.id   fe8019c2b21f9fddda8edded094ecdfe
#
_cell.length_a   1.000
_cell.length_b   1.000
_cell.length_c   1.000
_cell.angle_alpha   90.00
_cell.angle_beta   90.00
_cell.angle_gamma   90.00
#
_symmetry.space_group_name_H-M   'P 1'
#
loop_
_entity.id
_entity.type
_entity.pdbx_description
1 polymer ?
#
loop_
_entity_poly.entity_id
_entity_poly.type
_entity_poly.pdbx_seq_one_letter_code
_entity_poly.pdbx_strand_id
1 'polypeptide(L)'
;MSMQELVLDARALEHPKPLEEAVRLLQQMDETAYLHMIHRKNPIPLLQMAKERGYRTLSVEKQQGTWHIFITKNPQIDLKEKARHV
;
A
#
# COMPACT_ATOMS: atom_id res chain seq x y z
N MET A 1 16.50 2.30 14.21
CA MET A 1 15.09 1.97 14.46
C MET A 1 14.54 1.17 13.30
N SER A 2 13.77 0.14 13.60
CA SER A 2 13.22 -0.72 12.56
C SER A 2 12.00 -0.08 11.92
N MET A 3 11.87 -0.24 10.60
CA MET A 3 10.66 0.15 9.88
C MET A 3 9.59 -0.91 10.09
N GLN A 4 8.35 -0.48 10.25
CA GLN A 4 7.22 -1.35 10.49
C GLN A 4 6.44 -1.58 9.21
N GLU A 5 6.22 -2.83 8.86
CA GLU A 5 5.38 -3.16 7.72
C GLU A 5 3.97 -3.49 8.20
N LEU A 6 2.97 -2.82 7.63
CA LEU A 6 1.58 -3.16 7.85
C LEU A 6 1.08 -3.85 6.59
N VAL A 7 0.61 -5.09 6.72
CA VAL A 7 0.17 -5.88 5.57
C VAL A 7 -1.36 -5.92 5.54
N LEU A 8 -1.93 -5.62 4.38
CA LEU A 8 -3.36 -5.75 4.14
C LEU A 8 -3.57 -6.68 2.94
N ASP A 9 -4.01 -7.89 3.20
CA ASP A 9 -4.38 -8.79 2.12
C ASP A 9 -5.85 -8.56 1.78
N ALA A 10 -6.09 -7.82 0.70
CA ALA A 10 -7.42 -7.41 0.29
C ALA A 10 -8.01 -8.30 -0.81
N ARG A 11 -7.35 -9.43 -1.12
CA ARG A 11 -7.78 -10.26 -2.25
C ARG A 11 -9.16 -10.87 -2.06
N ALA A 12 -9.55 -11.13 -0.81
CA ALA A 12 -10.86 -11.70 -0.49
C ALA A 12 -11.90 -10.64 -0.14
N LEU A 13 -11.51 -9.37 -0.11
CA LEU A 13 -12.43 -8.29 0.24
C LEU A 13 -13.13 -7.77 -1.02
N GLU A 14 -14.39 -7.39 -0.87
CA GLU A 14 -15.16 -6.80 -1.95
C GLU A 14 -15.33 -5.31 -1.74
N HIS A 15 -15.44 -4.58 -2.88
CA HIS A 15 -15.69 -3.15 -2.85
C HIS A 15 -16.88 -2.82 -1.92
N PRO A 16 -16.78 -1.81 -1.04
CA PRO A 16 -15.68 -0.85 -0.92
C PRO A 16 -14.67 -1.18 0.18
N LYS A 17 -14.65 -2.39 0.69
CA LYS A 17 -13.83 -2.78 1.84
C LYS A 17 -12.32 -2.58 1.63
N PRO A 18 -11.73 -2.91 0.47
CA PRO A 18 -10.27 -2.70 0.30
C PRO A 18 -9.87 -1.26 0.52
N LEU A 19 -10.63 -0.30 -0.05
CA LEU A 19 -10.34 1.11 0.11
C LEU A 19 -10.52 1.55 1.57
N GLU A 20 -11.61 1.14 2.19
CA GLU A 20 -11.90 1.52 3.58
C GLU A 20 -10.80 1.02 4.53
N GLU A 21 -10.39 -0.24 4.37
CA GLU A 21 -9.36 -0.81 5.24
C GLU A 21 -7.99 -0.17 5.00
N ALA A 22 -7.66 0.11 3.75
CA ALA A 22 -6.41 0.78 3.43
C ALA A 22 -6.36 2.17 4.06
N VAL A 23 -7.44 2.94 3.92
CA VAL A 23 -7.52 4.28 4.51
C VAL A 23 -7.38 4.22 6.03
N ARG A 24 -8.05 3.25 6.66
CA ARG A 24 -7.98 3.08 8.11
C ARG A 24 -6.53 2.84 8.56
N LEU A 25 -5.81 1.96 7.86
CA LEU A 25 -4.43 1.66 8.19
C LEU A 25 -3.52 2.86 7.94
N LEU A 26 -3.72 3.58 6.85
CA LEU A 26 -2.92 4.77 6.57
C LEU A 26 -3.07 5.82 7.66
N GLN A 27 -4.29 5.96 8.20
CA GLN A 27 -4.54 6.91 9.28
C GLN A 27 -3.85 6.53 10.58
N GLN A 28 -3.59 5.25 10.79
CA GLN A 28 -2.91 4.74 11.98
C GLN A 28 -1.39 4.77 11.85
N MET A 29 -0.88 4.87 10.61
CA MET A 29 0.56 4.81 10.36
C MET A 29 1.23 6.14 10.70
N ASP A 30 2.44 6.03 11.25
CA ASP A 30 3.35 7.17 11.33
C ASP A 30 4.44 7.02 10.27
N GLU A 31 5.46 7.89 10.33
CA GLU A 31 6.52 7.91 9.32
C GLU A 31 7.50 6.75 9.44
N THR A 32 7.37 5.91 10.47
CA THR A 32 8.24 4.74 10.61
C THR A 32 7.68 3.50 9.93
N ALA A 33 6.51 3.63 9.29
CA ALA A 33 5.81 2.48 8.74
C ALA A 33 5.53 2.65 7.27
N TYR A 34 5.29 1.52 6.60
CA TYR A 34 4.74 1.53 5.26
C TYR A 34 3.63 0.47 5.17
N LEU A 35 2.68 0.72 4.28
CA LEU A 35 1.59 -0.22 4.00
C LEU A 35 1.98 -1.09 2.80
N HIS A 36 1.82 -2.40 2.95
CA HIS A 36 1.92 -3.35 1.85
C HIS A 36 0.54 -3.97 1.65
N MET A 37 -0.14 -3.56 0.60
CA MET A 37 -1.47 -4.07 0.26
C MET A 37 -1.36 -5.07 -0.87
N ILE A 38 -2.09 -6.17 -0.76
CA ILE A 38 -2.18 -7.19 -1.81
C ILE A 38 -3.62 -7.18 -2.32
N HIS A 39 -3.79 -7.02 -3.64
CA HIS A 39 -5.13 -6.84 -4.21
C HIS A 39 -5.20 -7.52 -5.57
N ARG A 40 -6.41 -7.77 -6.03
CA ARG A 40 -6.66 -8.33 -7.36
C ARG A 40 -6.73 -7.27 -8.45
N LYS A 41 -6.73 -6.00 -8.07
CA LYS A 41 -6.83 -4.85 -8.98
C LYS A 41 -5.83 -3.79 -8.58
N ASN A 42 -5.46 -2.96 -9.55
CA ASN A 42 -4.68 -1.76 -9.26
C ASN A 42 -5.64 -0.71 -8.68
N PRO A 43 -5.50 -0.35 -7.38
CA PRO A 43 -6.49 0.51 -6.71
C PRO A 43 -6.25 1.98 -7.03
N ILE A 44 -6.62 2.41 -8.24
CA ILE A 44 -6.36 3.77 -8.72
C ILE A 44 -6.93 4.85 -7.79
N PRO A 45 -8.19 4.75 -7.32
CA PRO A 45 -8.71 5.78 -6.41
C PRO A 45 -7.90 5.91 -5.11
N LEU A 46 -7.45 4.78 -4.55
CA LEU A 46 -6.61 4.80 -3.36
C LEU A 46 -5.28 5.49 -3.63
N LEU A 47 -4.66 5.16 -4.76
CA LEU A 47 -3.37 5.76 -5.12
C LEU A 47 -3.47 7.27 -5.30
N GLN A 48 -4.55 7.73 -5.96
CA GLN A 48 -4.77 9.16 -6.15
C GLN A 48 -4.96 9.87 -4.81
N MET A 49 -5.78 9.31 -3.94
CA MET A 49 -6.04 9.89 -2.62
C MET A 49 -4.75 9.95 -1.80
N ALA A 50 -3.96 8.88 -1.83
CA ALA A 50 -2.72 8.83 -1.07
C ALA A 50 -1.73 9.89 -1.56
N LYS A 51 -1.57 10.04 -2.87
CA LYS A 51 -0.69 11.05 -3.44
C LYS A 51 -1.13 12.45 -3.07
N GLU A 52 -2.43 12.72 -3.08
CA GLU A 52 -2.95 14.02 -2.71
C GLU A 52 -2.68 14.36 -1.25
N ARG A 53 -2.52 13.35 -0.41
CA ARG A 53 -2.25 13.52 1.02
C ARG A 53 -0.77 13.44 1.36
N GLY A 54 0.10 13.44 0.34
CA GLY A 54 1.54 13.48 0.56
C GLY A 54 2.21 12.13 0.73
N TYR A 55 1.49 11.04 0.48
CA TYR A 55 2.09 9.70 0.52
C TYR A 55 2.84 9.41 -0.78
N ARG A 56 3.92 8.63 -0.66
CA ARG A 56 4.59 8.03 -1.80
C ARG A 56 3.95 6.67 -2.07
N THR A 57 3.77 6.33 -3.33
CA THR A 57 3.08 5.09 -3.71
C THR A 57 3.86 4.35 -4.77
N LEU A 58 3.74 3.02 -4.74
CA LEU A 58 4.23 2.15 -5.80
C LEU A 58 3.26 0.99 -5.94
N SER A 59 2.81 0.71 -7.17
CA SER A 59 1.89 -0.37 -7.44
C SER A 59 2.48 -1.22 -8.55
N VAL A 60 2.63 -2.52 -8.31
CA VAL A 60 3.19 -3.45 -9.29
C VAL A 60 2.36 -4.72 -9.37
N GLU A 61 2.20 -5.25 -10.58
CA GLU A 61 1.57 -6.55 -10.78
C GLU A 61 2.66 -7.60 -10.87
N LYS A 62 2.69 -8.53 -9.92
CA LYS A 62 3.74 -9.55 -9.84
C LYS A 62 3.34 -10.86 -10.48
N GLN A 63 2.11 -11.27 -10.26
CA GLN A 63 1.51 -12.40 -10.92
C GLN A 63 0.27 -11.91 -11.62
N GLN A 64 -0.14 -12.60 -12.66
CA GLN A 64 -1.33 -12.19 -13.39
C GLN A 64 -2.51 -12.07 -12.43
N GLY A 65 -3.06 -10.86 -12.33
CA GLY A 65 -4.18 -10.58 -11.46
C GLY A 65 -3.85 -10.36 -10.00
N THR A 66 -2.54 -10.31 -9.63
CA THR A 66 -2.14 -10.05 -8.25
C THR A 66 -1.28 -8.80 -8.20
N TRP A 67 -1.77 -7.79 -7.50
CA TRP A 67 -1.12 -6.49 -7.38
C TRP A 67 -0.55 -6.31 -5.98
N HIS A 68 0.64 -5.76 -5.90
CA HIS A 68 1.27 -5.38 -4.64
C HIS A 68 1.40 -3.87 -4.62
N ILE A 69 0.83 -3.24 -3.60
CA ILE A 69 0.79 -1.79 -3.47
C ILE A 69 1.56 -1.40 -2.21
N PHE A 70 2.45 -0.42 -2.34
CA PHE A 70 3.28 0.06 -1.23
C PHE A 70 3.03 1.54 -1.05
N ILE A 71 2.72 1.97 0.17
CA ILE A 71 2.38 3.36 0.48
C ILE A 71 3.07 3.79 1.76
N THR A 72 3.76 4.93 1.72
CA THR A 72 4.43 5.48 2.91
C THR A 72 4.59 7.00 2.79
N LYS A 73 4.74 7.66 3.94
CA LYS A 73 5.14 9.07 3.99
C LYS A 73 6.64 9.24 4.19
N ASN A 74 7.34 8.16 4.52
CA ASN A 74 8.76 8.24 4.86
C ASN A 74 9.60 8.35 3.58
N PRO A 75 10.35 9.46 3.39
CA PRO A 75 11.18 9.59 2.18
C PRO A 75 12.37 8.64 2.15
N GLN A 76 12.71 8.03 3.29
CA GLN A 76 13.85 7.12 3.38
C GLN A 76 13.50 5.68 3.00
N ILE A 77 12.22 5.34 2.93
CA ILE A 77 11.81 3.98 2.57
C ILE A 77 11.88 3.81 1.06
N ASP A 78 12.65 2.82 0.62
CA ASP A 78 12.79 2.49 -0.80
C ASP A 78 11.69 1.50 -1.18
N LEU A 79 10.62 2.02 -1.76
CA LEU A 79 9.46 1.19 -2.13
C LEU A 79 9.81 0.19 -3.23
N LYS A 80 10.71 0.55 -4.15
CA LYS A 80 11.14 -0.37 -5.21
C LYS A 80 11.85 -1.57 -4.61
N GLU A 81 12.67 -1.34 -3.59
CA GLU A 81 13.35 -2.42 -2.89
C GLU A 81 12.34 -3.36 -2.23
N LYS A 82 11.31 -2.79 -1.58
CA LYS A 82 10.26 -3.61 -0.97
C LYS A 82 9.55 -4.45 -2.02
N ALA A 83 9.28 -3.87 -3.18
CA ALA A 83 8.57 -4.57 -4.26
C ALA A 83 9.39 -5.72 -4.83
N ARG A 84 10.72 -5.65 -4.78
CA ARG A 84 11.56 -6.74 -5.29
C ARG A 84 11.48 -8.01 -4.46
N HIS A 85 11.03 -7.90 -3.21
CA HIS A 85 11.00 -9.03 -2.28
C HIS A 85 9.62 -9.69 -2.16
N VAL A 86 8.69 -9.37 -3.03
CA VAL A 86 7.37 -9.99 -3.01
C VAL A 86 7.09 -10.79 -4.27
#